data_b7171d94c85fc2f658b9c79aa0d3db1c
#
_entry.id   b7171d94c85fc2f658b9c79aa0d3db1c
#
_cell.length_a   1.000
_cell.length_b   1.000
_cell.length_c   1.000
_cell.angle_alpha   90.00
_cell.angle_beta   90.00
_cell.angle_gamma   90.00
#
_symmetry.space_group_name_H-M   'P 1'
#
loop_
_entity.id
_entity.type
_entity.pdbx_description
1 polymer ?
#
loop_
_entity_poly.entity_id
_entity_poly.type
_entity_poly.pdbx_seq_one_letter_code
_entity_poly.pdbx_strand_id
1 'polypeptide(L)'
;MSMKAKSGAASAAGKKSLKVQIGAPKTGAGGQALPFSPAIRAGDFVFVSGQVAHGENGELIDGGIIPQTRRTIENLRRILEQAGCTLDDVIKCNVWLADARDFWSFNKIYASYFPGVPPARSTVQSPLMIDAKIEIDCVAYKPL
;
A
#
# COMPACT_ATOMS: atom_id res chain seq x y z
N MET A 1 -25.81 35.50 -9.93
CA MET A 1 -25.64 34.25 -10.68
C MET A 1 -24.17 33.94 -10.90
N SER A 2 -23.49 34.66 -11.74
CA SER A 2 -22.07 34.45 -12.03
C SER A 2 -21.19 34.61 -10.79
N MET A 3 -21.54 35.51 -9.89
CA MET A 3 -20.81 35.75 -8.65
C MET A 3 -20.84 34.50 -7.74
N LYS A 4 -21.98 33.85 -7.68
CA LYS A 4 -22.10 32.62 -6.87
C LYS A 4 -21.23 31.50 -7.44
N ALA A 5 -21.22 31.33 -8.75
CA ALA A 5 -20.37 30.34 -9.41
C ALA A 5 -18.89 30.66 -9.21
N LYS A 6 -18.50 31.92 -9.33
CA LYS A 6 -17.14 32.37 -9.08
C LYS A 6 -16.71 32.10 -7.63
N SER A 7 -17.60 32.40 -6.69
CA SER A 7 -17.33 32.16 -5.31
C SER A 7 -17.12 30.67 -5.01
N GLY A 8 -17.94 29.83 -5.61
CA GLY A 8 -17.78 28.39 -5.49
C GLY A 8 -16.47 27.89 -6.06
N ALA A 9 -16.09 28.38 -7.24
CA ALA A 9 -14.82 28.03 -7.87
C ALA A 9 -13.63 28.50 -7.04
N ALA A 10 -13.67 29.74 -6.54
CA ALA A 10 -12.62 30.28 -5.70
C ALA A 10 -12.48 29.47 -4.38
N SER A 11 -13.62 29.13 -3.78
CA SER A 11 -13.62 28.29 -2.58
C SER A 11 -12.99 26.93 -2.84
N ALA A 12 -13.34 26.28 -3.95
CA ALA A 12 -12.75 25.00 -4.33
C ALA A 12 -11.25 25.13 -4.57
N ALA A 13 -10.81 26.18 -5.25
CA ALA A 13 -9.39 26.41 -5.51
C ALA A 13 -8.60 26.69 -4.22
N GLY A 14 -9.23 27.36 -3.24
CA GLY A 14 -8.60 27.69 -1.97
C GLY A 14 -8.63 26.56 -0.94
N LYS A 15 -9.39 25.49 -1.18
CA LYS A 15 -9.48 24.38 -0.25
C LYS A 15 -8.37 23.38 -0.50
N LYS A 16 -7.77 22.91 0.59
CA LYS A 16 -6.88 21.73 0.51
C LYS A 16 -7.71 20.51 0.16
N SER A 17 -7.15 19.63 -0.64
CA SER A 17 -7.76 18.33 -0.87
C SER A 17 -7.78 17.57 0.45
N LEU A 18 -8.91 16.89 0.74
CA LEU A 18 -9.05 16.05 1.92
C LEU A 18 -8.25 14.76 1.81
N LYS A 19 -7.87 14.38 0.61
CA LYS A 19 -6.97 13.25 0.40
C LYS A 19 -5.72 13.73 -0.31
N VAL A 20 -4.58 13.30 0.20
CA VAL A 20 -3.28 13.69 -0.34
C VAL A 20 -2.62 12.46 -0.96
N GLN A 21 -2.27 12.57 -2.24
CA GLN A 21 -1.57 11.51 -2.94
C GLN A 21 -0.14 11.39 -2.44
N ILE A 22 0.27 10.16 -2.13
CA ILE A 22 1.64 9.82 -1.75
C ILE A 22 2.23 9.04 -2.92
N GLY A 23 3.29 9.56 -3.50
CA GLY A 23 3.88 8.98 -4.70
C GLY A 23 3.05 9.29 -5.94
N ALA A 24 3.51 8.85 -7.09
CA ALA A 24 2.82 9.02 -8.36
C ALA A 24 2.33 7.65 -8.85
N PRO A 25 1.15 7.59 -9.54
CA PRO A 25 0.70 6.36 -10.16
C PRO A 25 1.76 5.78 -11.09
N LYS A 26 1.91 4.48 -11.06
CA LYS A 26 2.81 3.78 -11.97
C LYS A 26 2.19 3.66 -13.34
N THR A 27 3.05 3.47 -14.34
CA THR A 27 2.63 3.21 -15.71
C THR A 27 2.45 1.71 -15.90
N GLY A 28 1.33 1.32 -16.49
CA GLY A 28 1.08 -0.08 -16.83
C GLY A 28 1.82 -0.49 -18.10
N ALA A 29 1.71 -1.78 -18.44
CA ALA A 29 2.39 -2.38 -19.58
C ALA A 29 2.05 -1.70 -20.92
N GLY A 30 0.84 -1.17 -21.04
CA GLY A 30 0.40 -0.47 -22.25
C GLY A 30 0.78 1.00 -22.30
N GLY A 31 1.58 1.49 -21.36
CA GLY A 31 2.01 2.89 -21.31
C GLY A 31 1.04 3.84 -20.63
N GLN A 32 -0.14 3.37 -20.23
CA GLN A 32 -1.12 4.19 -19.52
C GLN A 32 -0.85 4.20 -18.01
N ALA A 33 -1.20 5.28 -17.33
CA ALA A 33 -1.12 5.34 -15.88
C ALA A 33 -2.11 4.34 -15.26
N LEU A 34 -1.68 3.65 -14.20
CA LEU A 34 -2.59 2.81 -13.43
C LEU A 34 -3.54 3.70 -12.62
N PRO A 35 -4.82 3.34 -12.52
CA PRO A 35 -5.85 4.22 -11.95
C PRO A 35 -5.89 4.15 -10.42
N PHE A 36 -4.74 4.18 -9.76
CA PHE A 36 -4.65 4.23 -8.30
C PHE A 36 -3.30 4.83 -7.89
N SER A 37 -3.30 5.47 -6.72
CA SER A 37 -2.09 6.03 -6.11
C SER A 37 -1.36 4.97 -5.31
N PRO A 38 -0.05 5.06 -5.16
CA PRO A 38 0.68 4.16 -4.25
C PRO A 38 0.15 4.22 -2.83
N ALA A 39 -0.19 5.41 -2.35
CA ALA A 39 -0.85 5.60 -1.06
C ALA A 39 -1.61 6.91 -1.04
N ILE A 40 -2.53 7.01 -0.10
CA ILE A 40 -3.32 8.21 0.16
C ILE A 40 -3.22 8.53 1.65
N ARG A 41 -2.94 9.79 1.96
CA ARG A 41 -3.15 10.29 3.32
C ARG A 41 -4.51 10.97 3.39
N ALA A 42 -5.28 10.60 4.42
CA ALA A 42 -6.55 11.25 4.75
C ALA A 42 -6.51 11.52 6.26
N GLY A 43 -6.35 12.79 6.64
CA GLY A 43 -6.17 13.17 8.05
C GLY A 43 -4.94 12.47 8.64
N ASP A 44 -5.15 11.75 9.72
CA ASP A 44 -4.08 11.05 10.43
C ASP A 44 -3.82 9.64 9.90
N PHE A 45 -4.53 9.20 8.86
CA PHE A 45 -4.42 7.85 8.32
C PHE A 45 -3.71 7.86 6.98
N VAL A 46 -2.95 6.80 6.73
CA VAL A 46 -2.30 6.55 5.44
C VAL A 46 -2.76 5.17 4.95
N PHE A 47 -3.33 5.15 3.76
CA PHE A 47 -3.83 3.94 3.11
C PHE A 47 -2.86 3.59 1.99
N VAL A 48 -2.22 2.44 2.10
CA VAL A 48 -1.23 1.99 1.11
C VAL A 48 -1.90 0.95 0.21
N SER A 49 -1.80 1.17 -1.09
CA SER A 49 -2.31 0.24 -2.10
C SER A 49 -1.59 -1.10 -2.01
N GLY A 50 -2.26 -2.15 -2.45
CA GLY A 50 -1.70 -3.50 -2.47
C GLY A 50 -0.33 -3.54 -3.13
N GLN A 51 0.62 -4.14 -2.44
CA GLN A 51 1.97 -4.32 -2.92
C GLN A 51 2.25 -5.80 -3.14
N VAL A 52 2.98 -6.09 -4.18
CA VAL A 52 3.52 -7.41 -4.48
C VAL A 52 5.04 -7.32 -4.49
N ALA A 53 5.72 -8.43 -4.73
CA ALA A 53 7.17 -8.51 -4.60
C ALA A 53 7.92 -8.00 -5.83
N HIS A 54 7.55 -6.83 -6.34
CA HIS A 54 8.33 -6.19 -7.41
C HIS A 54 9.69 -5.75 -6.89
N GLY A 55 10.75 -6.13 -7.62
CA GLY A 55 12.09 -5.66 -7.36
C GLY A 55 12.31 -4.26 -7.93
N GLU A 56 13.53 -3.78 -7.83
CA GLU A 56 13.88 -2.42 -8.28
C GLU A 56 13.75 -2.24 -9.80
N ASN A 57 13.90 -3.33 -10.55
CA ASN A 57 13.69 -3.32 -12.00
C ASN A 57 12.21 -3.38 -12.42
N GLY A 58 11.29 -3.44 -11.46
CA GLY A 58 9.86 -3.53 -11.72
C GLY A 58 9.35 -4.94 -11.98
N GLU A 59 10.21 -5.94 -11.97
CA GLU A 59 9.82 -7.34 -12.16
C GLU A 59 9.64 -8.03 -10.82
N LEU A 60 8.77 -9.04 -10.79
CA LEU A 60 8.61 -9.88 -9.60
C LEU A 60 9.90 -10.65 -9.32
N ILE A 61 10.27 -10.72 -8.05
CA ILE A 61 11.43 -11.52 -7.66
C ILE A 61 11.04 -13.00 -7.57
N ASP A 62 12.02 -13.85 -7.83
CA ASP A 62 11.86 -15.30 -7.70
C ASP A 62 12.19 -15.75 -6.28
N GLY A 63 12.00 -17.04 -6.02
CA GLY A 63 12.47 -17.70 -4.80
C GLY A 63 11.38 -18.11 -3.85
N GLY A 64 10.12 -17.94 -4.22
CA GLY A 64 8.99 -18.43 -3.44
C GLY A 64 8.51 -17.46 -2.38
N ILE A 65 7.72 -17.97 -1.45
CA ILE A 65 6.98 -17.13 -0.50
C ILE A 65 7.90 -16.36 0.45
N ILE A 66 9.02 -16.90 0.87
CA ILE A 66 9.88 -16.22 1.85
C ILE A 66 10.48 -14.94 1.28
N PRO A 67 11.23 -14.96 0.17
CA PRO A 67 11.75 -13.72 -0.39
C PRO A 67 10.62 -12.80 -0.90
N GLN A 68 9.53 -13.35 -1.42
CA GLN A 68 8.42 -12.51 -1.86
C GLN A 68 7.74 -11.79 -0.69
N THR A 69 7.59 -12.43 0.46
CA THR A 69 7.05 -11.76 1.64
C THR A 69 7.97 -10.63 2.09
N ARG A 70 9.27 -10.87 2.16
CA ARG A 70 10.24 -9.82 2.52
C ARG A 70 10.15 -8.64 1.58
N ARG A 71 10.19 -8.89 0.29
CA ARG A 71 10.17 -7.80 -0.70
C ARG A 71 8.87 -7.02 -0.66
N THR A 72 7.74 -7.71 -0.51
CA THR A 72 6.43 -7.06 -0.42
C THR A 72 6.37 -6.11 0.77
N ILE A 73 6.83 -6.54 1.94
CA ILE A 73 6.84 -5.70 3.14
C ILE A 73 7.83 -4.54 2.99
N GLU A 74 8.99 -4.76 2.38
CA GLU A 74 9.92 -3.67 2.09
C GLU A 74 9.32 -2.63 1.13
N ASN A 75 8.52 -3.08 0.17
CA ASN A 75 7.81 -2.16 -0.72
C ASN A 75 6.79 -1.32 0.05
N LEU A 76 6.05 -1.93 0.98
CA LEU A 76 5.16 -1.17 1.88
C LEU A 76 5.94 -0.16 2.69
N ARG A 77 7.07 -0.56 3.28
CA ARG A 77 7.92 0.32 4.09
C ARG A 77 8.33 1.56 3.31
N ARG A 78 8.79 1.39 2.07
CA ARG A 78 9.26 2.51 1.24
C ARG A 78 8.14 3.51 0.98
N ILE A 79 6.93 3.03 0.72
CA ILE A 79 5.80 3.91 0.49
C ILE A 79 5.41 4.63 1.78
N LEU A 80 5.38 3.91 2.91
CA LEU A 80 5.10 4.50 4.21
C LEU A 80 6.10 5.60 4.57
N GLU A 81 7.38 5.40 4.28
CA GLU A 81 8.41 6.40 4.53
C GLU A 81 8.16 7.70 3.76
N GLN A 82 7.66 7.61 2.53
CA GLN A 82 7.27 8.79 1.76
C GLN A 82 6.15 9.58 2.44
N ALA A 83 5.36 8.93 3.26
CA ALA A 83 4.27 9.57 4.01
C ALA A 83 4.70 9.95 5.43
N GLY A 84 5.97 9.77 5.79
CA GLY A 84 6.46 10.06 7.13
C GLY A 84 6.12 8.98 8.16
N CYS A 85 5.77 7.78 7.71
CA CYS A 85 5.39 6.67 8.58
C CYS A 85 6.47 5.59 8.61
N THR A 86 6.39 4.74 9.62
CA THR A 86 7.19 3.52 9.70
C THR A 86 6.24 2.32 9.81
N LEU A 87 6.78 1.12 9.79
CA LEU A 87 5.99 -0.09 9.99
C LEU A 87 5.31 -0.12 11.36
N ASP A 88 5.89 0.54 12.36
CA ASP A 88 5.27 0.63 13.70
C ASP A 88 3.97 1.42 13.70
N ASP A 89 3.75 2.25 12.70
CA ASP A 89 2.53 3.03 12.55
C ASP A 89 1.40 2.23 11.90
N VAL A 90 1.67 1.04 11.39
CA VAL A 90 0.69 0.21 10.71
C VAL A 90 -0.27 -0.39 11.71
N ILE A 91 -1.56 -0.20 11.48
CA ILE A 91 -2.63 -0.67 12.37
C ILE A 91 -3.45 -1.81 11.77
N LYS A 92 -3.42 -1.96 10.44
CA LYS A 92 -4.18 -3.00 9.74
C LYS A 92 -3.45 -3.42 8.47
N CYS A 93 -3.38 -4.72 8.25
CA CYS A 93 -2.95 -5.30 6.98
C CYS A 93 -4.03 -6.22 6.44
N ASN A 94 -4.20 -6.22 5.12
CA ASN A 94 -4.91 -7.26 4.40
C ASN A 94 -3.90 -8.04 3.56
N VAL A 95 -3.99 -9.35 3.61
CA VAL A 95 -3.03 -10.24 2.95
C VAL A 95 -3.76 -11.22 2.06
N TRP A 96 -3.28 -11.33 0.83
CA TRP A 96 -3.74 -12.33 -0.13
C TRP A 96 -2.57 -13.26 -0.43
N LEU A 97 -2.77 -14.56 -0.18
CA LEU A 97 -1.79 -15.60 -0.51
C LEU A 97 -2.34 -16.42 -1.68
N ALA A 98 -1.54 -16.64 -2.69
CA ALA A 98 -1.93 -17.48 -3.82
C ALA A 98 -2.13 -18.94 -3.40
N ASP A 99 -1.44 -19.37 -2.35
CA ASP A 99 -1.49 -20.74 -1.85
C ASP A 99 -1.51 -20.76 -0.33
N ALA A 100 -2.59 -21.30 0.25
CA ALA A 100 -2.75 -21.38 1.69
C ALA A 100 -1.66 -22.22 2.37
N ARG A 101 -0.99 -23.12 1.64
CA ARG A 101 0.12 -23.91 2.18
C ARG A 101 1.32 -23.05 2.56
N ASP A 102 1.40 -21.83 2.05
CA ASP A 102 2.48 -20.88 2.37
C ASP A 102 2.24 -20.11 3.67
N PHE A 103 1.12 -20.34 4.36
CA PHE A 103 0.67 -19.52 5.49
C PHE A 103 1.71 -19.46 6.61
N TRP A 104 2.26 -20.57 7.04
CA TRP A 104 3.19 -20.58 8.17
C TRP A 104 4.56 -20.00 7.82
N SER A 105 5.06 -20.25 6.61
CA SER A 105 6.30 -19.64 6.14
C SER A 105 6.15 -18.11 6.03
N PHE A 106 5.03 -17.67 5.48
CA PHE A 106 4.68 -16.26 5.45
C PHE A 106 4.60 -15.65 6.84
N ASN A 107 3.87 -16.28 7.77
CA ASN A 107 3.70 -15.78 9.13
C ASN A 107 5.02 -15.55 9.84
N LYS A 108 5.97 -16.45 9.67
CA LYS A 108 7.28 -16.34 10.30
C LYS A 108 8.01 -15.08 9.85
N ILE A 109 8.00 -14.80 8.56
CA ILE A 109 8.65 -13.60 8.01
C ILE A 109 7.88 -12.34 8.42
N TYR A 110 6.57 -12.37 8.29
CA TYR A 110 5.71 -11.25 8.67
C TYR A 110 5.94 -10.86 10.14
N ALA A 111 5.96 -11.83 11.04
CA ALA A 111 6.19 -11.59 12.46
C ALA A 111 7.52 -10.87 12.73
N SER A 112 8.55 -11.15 11.95
CA SER A 112 9.86 -10.51 12.13
C SER A 112 9.84 -9.02 11.82
N TYR A 113 8.88 -8.58 11.02
CA TYR A 113 8.72 -7.16 10.67
C TYR A 113 7.84 -6.39 11.67
N PHE A 114 7.09 -7.10 12.51
CA PHE A 114 6.18 -6.49 13.49
C PHE A 114 6.44 -7.07 14.88
N PRO A 115 7.63 -6.78 15.45
CA PRO A 115 8.03 -7.39 16.72
C PRO A 115 7.31 -6.83 17.95
N GLY A 116 6.72 -5.64 17.84
CA GLY A 116 5.97 -5.02 18.93
C GLY A 116 4.52 -5.48 18.93
N VAL A 117 3.59 -4.52 18.98
CA VAL A 117 2.16 -4.82 18.83
C VAL A 117 1.87 -5.04 17.35
N PRO A 118 1.53 -6.26 16.92
CA PRO A 118 1.27 -6.51 15.51
C PRO A 118 -0.03 -5.81 15.09
N PRO A 119 -0.12 -5.38 13.82
CA PRO A 119 -1.36 -4.81 13.31
C PRO A 119 -2.48 -5.86 13.30
N ALA A 120 -3.72 -5.38 13.31
CA ALA A 120 -4.84 -6.23 12.98
C ALA A 120 -4.65 -6.75 11.55
N ARG A 121 -5.10 -7.97 11.27
CA ARG A 121 -4.86 -8.58 9.96
C ARG A 121 -5.99 -9.49 9.55
N SER A 122 -6.29 -9.49 8.25
CA SER A 122 -7.06 -10.54 7.60
C SER A 122 -6.16 -11.18 6.53
N THR A 123 -6.23 -12.50 6.41
CA THR A 123 -5.44 -13.25 5.42
C THR A 123 -6.37 -14.22 4.70
N VAL A 124 -6.34 -14.19 3.38
CA VAL A 124 -7.15 -15.08 2.55
C VAL A 124 -6.29 -15.74 1.48
N GLN A 125 -6.71 -16.89 0.99
CA GLN A 125 -6.17 -17.49 -0.21
C GLN A 125 -6.98 -16.96 -1.40
N SER A 126 -6.30 -16.47 -2.43
CA SER A 126 -6.94 -15.93 -3.61
C SER A 126 -5.98 -15.91 -4.79
N PRO A 127 -6.48 -16.14 -6.01
CA PRO A 127 -5.70 -15.76 -7.17
C PRO A 127 -5.42 -14.25 -7.13
N LEU A 128 -4.28 -13.85 -7.65
CA LEU A 128 -3.89 -12.44 -7.75
C LEU A 128 -4.00 -11.99 -9.22
N MET A 129 -3.97 -10.68 -9.44
CA MET A 129 -4.05 -10.13 -10.80
C MET A 129 -2.77 -10.40 -11.60
N ILE A 130 -1.69 -10.76 -10.93
CA ILE A 130 -0.42 -11.13 -11.55
C ILE A 130 0.06 -12.44 -10.91
N ASP A 131 1.07 -13.05 -11.51
CA ASP A 131 1.60 -14.33 -11.03
C ASP A 131 2.55 -14.12 -9.84
N ALA A 132 2.00 -13.59 -8.76
CA ALA A 132 2.70 -13.39 -7.49
C ALA A 132 2.17 -14.37 -6.45
N LYS A 133 2.97 -14.64 -5.44
CA LYS A 133 2.57 -15.53 -4.34
C LYS A 133 1.88 -14.79 -3.20
N ILE A 134 2.03 -13.48 -3.13
CA ILE A 134 1.54 -12.68 -2.02
C ILE A 134 1.27 -11.24 -2.47
N GLU A 135 0.22 -10.69 -1.88
CA GLU A 135 -0.07 -9.26 -1.95
C GLU A 135 -0.46 -8.78 -0.56
N ILE A 136 -0.02 -7.58 -0.18
CA ILE A 136 -0.38 -6.95 1.10
C ILE A 136 -0.72 -5.50 0.85
N ASP A 137 -1.85 -5.04 1.40
CA ASP A 137 -2.10 -3.63 1.60
C ASP A 137 -2.07 -3.30 3.10
N CYS A 138 -2.02 -2.04 3.45
CA CYS A 138 -2.04 -1.67 4.86
C CYS A 138 -2.63 -0.29 5.10
N VAL A 139 -3.01 -0.06 6.35
CA VAL A 139 -3.43 1.25 6.85
C VAL A 139 -2.50 1.60 8.02
N ALA A 140 -1.93 2.81 7.98
CA ALA A 140 -1.13 3.34 9.06
C ALA A 140 -1.85 4.52 9.72
N TYR A 141 -1.59 4.71 10.99
CA TYR A 141 -2.09 5.84 11.76
C TYR A 141 -0.90 6.64 12.27
N LYS A 142 -0.81 7.88 11.84
CA LYS A 142 0.26 8.78 12.24
C LYS A 142 -0.28 10.20 12.25
N PRO A 143 -0.63 10.76 13.43
CA PRO A 143 -1.09 12.15 13.51
C PRO A 143 -0.08 13.12 12.89
N LEU A 144 -0.63 14.13 12.22
CA LEU A 144 0.18 15.19 11.59
C LEU A 144 0.82 16.10 12.65
#